data_35ad822d3620d012166cae1da981ec2a
#
_entry.id   35ad822d3620d012166cae1da981ec2a
#
_cell.length_a   1.000
_cell.length_b   1.000
_cell.length_c   1.000
_cell.angle_alpha   90.00
_cell.angle_beta   90.00
_cell.angle_gamma   90.00
#
_symmetry.space_group_name_H-M   'P 1'
#
loop_
_entity.id
_entity.type
_entity.pdbx_description
1 polymer ?
#
loop_
_entity_poly.entity_id
_entity_poly.type
_entity_poly.pdbx_seq_one_letter_code
_entity_poly.pdbx_strand_id
1 'polypeptide(L)'
;IIMSFKRFLYFSVAFVFFSLNISATQDPFEDLNRKIWAFNESLDDNFAKPTAEIYTNITPDFIEIGITNFFRNINELDNTANQLLQGKPMYAMNDFARFVINTSLGVLGFIDVASKMGLERHDEDFGQTLGSWGVSKGPFLMIPLYGPSTPRSLAGRSVSSVLSGTFAIEETDVRIGVTALDALETRARYLEVETLIVGDRYSFIRDSYMQYL
;
A
#
# COMPACT_ATOMS: atom_id res chain seq x y z
N ILE A 1 -25.09 -11.50 -8.19
CA ILE A 1 -24.40 -12.82 -8.19
C ILE A 1 -23.32 -12.74 -7.15
N ILE A 2 -23.64 -13.14 -5.92
CA ILE A 2 -22.70 -13.16 -4.80
C ILE A 2 -21.87 -14.44 -4.94
N MET A 3 -20.65 -14.29 -5.43
CA MET A 3 -19.69 -15.39 -5.41
C MET A 3 -19.37 -15.70 -3.95
N SER A 4 -19.68 -16.92 -3.49
CA SER A 4 -19.49 -17.32 -2.09
C SER A 4 -18.05 -17.03 -1.66
N PHE A 5 -17.87 -16.39 -0.50
CA PHE A 5 -16.59 -16.10 0.16
C PHE A 5 -15.62 -17.29 0.17
N LYS A 6 -16.16 -18.52 0.31
CA LYS A 6 -15.39 -19.76 0.22
C LYS A 6 -14.73 -19.97 -1.15
N ARG A 7 -15.41 -19.62 -2.26
CA ARG A 7 -14.85 -19.77 -3.62
C ARG A 7 -13.77 -18.72 -3.90
N PHE A 8 -13.93 -17.52 -3.35
CA PHE A 8 -12.91 -16.47 -3.42
C PHE A 8 -11.65 -16.89 -2.64
N LEU A 9 -11.81 -17.46 -1.44
CA LEU A 9 -10.70 -17.96 -0.63
C LEU A 9 -9.95 -19.12 -1.31
N TYR A 10 -10.66 -20.07 -1.94
CA TYR A 10 -10.03 -21.17 -2.69
C TYR A 10 -9.29 -20.67 -3.95
N PHE A 11 -9.80 -19.66 -4.61
CA PHE A 11 -9.12 -19.07 -5.80
C PHE A 11 -7.85 -18.34 -5.38
N SER A 12 -7.88 -17.62 -4.27
CA SER A 12 -6.71 -16.92 -3.70
C SER A 12 -5.66 -17.92 -3.18
N VAL A 13 -6.06 -18.99 -2.52
CA VAL A 13 -5.16 -20.04 -2.02
C VAL A 13 -4.54 -20.85 -3.16
N ALA A 14 -5.30 -21.17 -4.21
CA ALA A 14 -4.79 -21.91 -5.37
C ALA A 14 -3.73 -21.10 -6.15
N PHE A 15 -3.81 -19.76 -6.16
CA PHE A 15 -2.83 -18.89 -6.81
C PHE A 15 -1.48 -18.86 -6.05
N VAL A 16 -1.49 -19.04 -4.74
CA VAL A 16 -0.27 -19.03 -3.90
C VAL A 16 0.62 -20.28 -4.13
N PHE A 17 0.03 -21.42 -4.53
CA PHE A 17 0.79 -22.66 -4.73
C PHE A 17 1.46 -22.78 -6.12
N PHE A 18 1.29 -21.83 -7.01
CA PHE A 18 2.00 -21.81 -8.29
C PHE A 18 3.36 -21.13 -8.16
N SER A 19 4.15 -21.57 -7.16
CA SER A 19 5.55 -21.19 -7.03
C SER A 19 6.36 -21.89 -8.13
N LEU A 20 6.34 -21.36 -9.34
CA LEU A 20 7.33 -21.71 -10.33
C LEU A 20 8.69 -21.23 -9.81
N ASN A 21 9.60 -22.17 -9.58
CA ASN A 21 11.02 -21.88 -9.45
C ASN A 21 11.55 -21.34 -10.80
N ILE A 22 11.20 -20.10 -11.12
CA ILE A 22 11.69 -19.40 -12.30
C ILE A 22 13.03 -18.81 -11.88
N SER A 23 14.08 -19.46 -12.34
CA SER A 23 15.47 -19.00 -12.19
C SER A 23 15.64 -17.65 -12.90
N ALA A 24 15.94 -16.65 -12.13
CA ALA A 24 16.80 -15.47 -12.37
C ALA A 24 16.70 -14.64 -13.67
N THR A 25 15.55 -14.50 -14.29
CA THR A 25 15.24 -13.22 -14.95
C THR A 25 14.34 -12.44 -14.00
N GLN A 26 14.81 -11.28 -13.53
CA GLN A 26 14.08 -10.47 -12.53
C GLN A 26 12.66 -10.10 -12.99
N ASP A 27 12.38 -10.18 -14.27
CA ASP A 27 11.10 -9.84 -14.88
C ASP A 27 10.79 -10.74 -16.09
N PRO A 28 10.25 -11.95 -15.86
CA PRO A 28 9.90 -12.88 -16.95
C PRO A 28 8.73 -12.39 -17.80
N PHE A 29 8.01 -11.36 -17.36
CA PHE A 29 6.85 -10.78 -18.05
C PHE A 29 7.11 -9.34 -18.52
N GLU A 30 8.37 -8.93 -18.71
CA GLU A 30 8.75 -7.56 -18.99
C GLU A 30 7.94 -6.93 -20.15
N ASP A 31 7.75 -7.62 -21.26
CA ASP A 31 6.99 -7.11 -22.40
C ASP A 31 5.53 -6.77 -22.06
N LEU A 32 4.88 -7.61 -21.24
CA LEU A 32 3.52 -7.36 -20.76
C LEU A 32 3.50 -6.26 -19.71
N ASN A 33 4.42 -6.34 -18.77
CA ASN A 33 4.54 -5.36 -17.69
C ASN A 33 4.80 -3.95 -18.22
N ARG A 34 5.64 -3.79 -19.25
CA ARG A 34 5.88 -2.50 -19.91
C ARG A 34 4.66 -1.95 -20.64
N LYS A 35 3.82 -2.80 -21.24
CA LYS A 35 2.55 -2.36 -21.84
C LYS A 35 1.56 -1.87 -20.78
N ILE A 36 1.47 -2.58 -19.67
CA ILE A 36 0.62 -2.16 -18.54
C ILE A 36 1.17 -0.90 -17.89
N TRP A 37 2.50 -0.80 -17.76
CA TRP A 37 3.16 0.41 -17.30
C TRP A 37 2.79 1.62 -18.16
N ALA A 38 2.92 1.52 -19.49
CA ALA A 38 2.57 2.61 -20.41
C ALA A 38 1.09 3.01 -20.30
N PHE A 39 0.19 2.05 -20.07
CA PHE A 39 -1.21 2.33 -19.79
C PHE A 39 -1.39 3.08 -18.48
N ASN A 40 -0.75 2.63 -17.38
CA ASN A 40 -0.80 3.29 -16.07
C ASN A 40 -0.21 4.69 -16.14
N GLU A 41 0.94 4.87 -16.82
CA GLU A 41 1.59 6.15 -17.02
C GLU A 41 0.70 7.13 -17.80
N SER A 42 0.03 6.64 -18.85
CA SER A 42 -0.93 7.47 -19.59
C SER A 42 -2.11 7.93 -18.72
N LEU A 43 -2.62 7.07 -17.84
CA LEU A 43 -3.68 7.46 -16.89
C LEU A 43 -3.16 8.44 -15.83
N ASP A 44 -1.96 8.23 -15.36
CA ASP A 44 -1.32 9.13 -14.39
C ASP A 44 -1.13 10.53 -14.99
N ASP A 45 -0.51 10.61 -16.15
CA ASP A 45 -0.21 11.90 -16.83
C ASP A 45 -1.49 12.69 -17.18
N ASN A 46 -2.58 12.00 -17.55
CA ASN A 46 -3.81 12.65 -17.97
C ASN A 46 -4.81 12.93 -16.84
N PHE A 47 -4.73 12.19 -15.72
CA PHE A 47 -5.73 12.28 -14.65
C PHE A 47 -5.11 12.40 -13.26
N ALA A 48 -4.30 11.42 -12.81
CA ALA A 48 -3.88 11.37 -11.42
C ALA A 48 -2.88 12.50 -11.08
N LYS A 49 -1.88 12.71 -11.92
CA LYS A 49 -0.87 13.75 -11.73
C LYS A 49 -1.46 15.16 -11.76
N PRO A 50 -2.25 15.59 -12.78
CA PRO A 50 -2.88 16.90 -12.77
C PRO A 50 -3.79 17.13 -11.56
N THR A 51 -4.52 16.09 -11.14
CA THR A 51 -5.39 16.18 -9.96
C THR A 51 -4.57 16.34 -8.68
N ALA A 52 -3.45 15.61 -8.54
CA ALA A 52 -2.53 15.75 -7.42
C ALA A 52 -1.85 17.13 -7.39
N GLU A 53 -1.46 17.66 -8.53
CA GLU A 53 -0.90 19.03 -8.64
C GLU A 53 -1.93 20.10 -8.23
N ILE A 54 -3.19 19.95 -8.64
CA ILE A 54 -4.25 20.86 -8.19
C ILE A 54 -4.42 20.76 -6.68
N TYR A 55 -4.48 19.53 -6.14
CA TYR A 55 -4.62 19.27 -4.71
C TYR A 55 -3.52 19.95 -3.90
N THR A 56 -2.24 19.77 -4.26
CA THR A 56 -1.11 20.41 -3.55
C THR A 56 -1.10 21.94 -3.70
N ASN A 57 -1.55 22.47 -4.83
CA ASN A 57 -1.60 23.90 -5.05
C ASN A 57 -2.71 24.63 -4.25
N ILE A 58 -3.82 23.96 -3.94
CA ILE A 58 -4.95 24.58 -3.23
C ILE A 58 -5.03 24.21 -1.75
N THR A 59 -4.34 23.14 -1.35
CA THR A 59 -4.40 22.62 0.03
C THR A 59 -3.22 23.17 0.83
N PRO A 60 -3.46 23.82 1.98
CA PRO A 60 -2.37 24.25 2.85
C PRO A 60 -1.58 23.06 3.41
N ASP A 61 -0.27 23.18 3.54
CA ASP A 61 0.67 22.13 3.96
C ASP A 61 0.23 21.41 5.24
N PHE A 62 -0.29 22.16 6.24
CA PHE A 62 -0.74 21.55 7.49
C PHE A 62 -1.95 20.63 7.32
N ILE A 63 -2.79 20.88 6.31
CA ILE A 63 -3.93 20.02 5.96
C ILE A 63 -3.43 18.77 5.23
N GLU A 64 -2.50 18.91 4.29
CA GLU A 64 -1.88 17.75 3.59
C GLU A 64 -1.21 16.82 4.60
N ILE A 65 -0.36 17.37 5.48
CA ILE A 65 0.29 16.63 6.55
C ILE A 65 -0.74 15.94 7.46
N GLY A 66 -1.82 16.65 7.78
CA GLY A 66 -2.88 16.10 8.63
C GLY A 66 -3.64 14.94 7.96
N ILE A 67 -3.93 15.04 6.67
CA ILE A 67 -4.57 13.96 5.90
C ILE A 67 -3.63 12.75 5.80
N THR A 68 -2.36 12.98 5.49
CA THR A 68 -1.33 11.94 5.51
C THR A 68 -1.28 11.21 6.86
N ASN A 69 -1.23 11.96 7.96
CA ASN A 69 -1.18 11.40 9.30
C ASN A 69 -2.44 10.60 9.64
N PHE A 70 -3.62 11.07 9.22
CA PHE A 70 -4.89 10.39 9.42
C PHE A 70 -4.89 8.99 8.75
N PHE A 71 -4.50 8.90 7.47
CA PHE A 71 -4.42 7.62 6.78
C PHE A 71 -3.35 6.71 7.38
N ARG A 72 -2.20 7.26 7.73
CA ARG A 72 -1.14 6.53 8.45
C ARG A 72 -1.63 5.98 9.79
N ASN A 73 -2.42 6.75 10.52
CA ASN A 73 -2.98 6.29 11.79
C ASN A 73 -3.98 5.14 11.63
N ILE A 74 -4.80 5.16 10.58
CA ILE A 74 -5.67 4.03 10.26
C ILE A 74 -4.86 2.77 9.94
N ASN A 75 -3.76 2.91 9.21
CA ASN A 75 -2.88 1.81 8.83
C ASN A 75 -2.11 1.21 10.01
N GLU A 76 -1.98 1.91 11.16
CA GLU A 76 -1.35 1.35 12.36
C GLU A 76 -2.08 0.10 12.88
N LEU A 77 -3.38 -0.07 12.59
CA LEU A 77 -4.12 -1.30 12.94
C LEU A 77 -3.66 -2.49 12.09
N ASP A 78 -3.45 -2.28 10.78
CA ASP A 78 -2.92 -3.32 9.89
C ASP A 78 -1.47 -3.66 10.26
N ASN A 79 -0.64 -2.64 10.51
CA ASN A 79 0.74 -2.80 11.02
C ASN A 79 0.76 -3.64 12.30
N THR A 80 -0.07 -3.28 13.29
CA THR A 80 -0.19 -4.01 14.57
C THR A 80 -0.53 -5.48 14.35
N ALA A 81 -1.54 -5.77 13.52
CA ALA A 81 -1.96 -7.13 13.24
C ALA A 81 -0.85 -7.93 12.55
N ASN A 82 -0.18 -7.35 11.57
CA ASN A 82 0.91 -8.00 10.85
C ASN A 82 2.15 -8.22 11.72
N GLN A 83 2.50 -7.27 12.59
CA GLN A 83 3.58 -7.43 13.59
C GLN A 83 3.30 -8.62 14.53
N LEU A 84 2.05 -8.76 15.00
CA LEU A 84 1.67 -9.92 15.83
C LEU A 84 1.81 -11.23 15.06
N LEU A 85 1.33 -11.28 13.82
CA LEU A 85 1.40 -12.46 12.95
C LEU A 85 2.84 -12.85 12.59
N GLN A 86 3.76 -11.89 12.61
CA GLN A 86 5.20 -12.09 12.40
C GLN A 86 5.95 -12.46 13.69
N GLY A 87 5.27 -12.50 14.85
CA GLY A 87 5.91 -12.79 16.14
C GLY A 87 6.74 -11.64 16.70
N LYS A 88 6.40 -10.41 16.35
CA LYS A 88 7.08 -9.16 16.78
C LYS A 88 6.21 -8.36 17.78
N PRO A 89 5.89 -8.88 18.99
CA PRO A 89 4.90 -8.27 19.88
C PRO A 89 5.29 -6.88 20.39
N MET A 90 6.58 -6.58 20.53
CA MET A 90 7.04 -5.24 20.98
C MET A 90 6.75 -4.18 19.93
N TYR A 91 6.96 -4.48 18.65
CA TYR A 91 6.61 -3.59 17.55
C TYR A 91 5.10 -3.42 17.44
N ALA A 92 4.34 -4.51 17.57
CA ALA A 92 2.88 -4.45 17.60
C ALA A 92 2.34 -3.57 18.74
N MET A 93 2.92 -3.66 19.93
CA MET A 93 2.56 -2.79 21.06
C MET A 93 2.88 -1.32 20.77
N ASN A 94 4.02 -1.05 20.14
CA ASN A 94 4.39 0.30 19.71
C ASN A 94 3.39 0.86 18.71
N ASP A 95 3.07 0.12 17.64
CA ASP A 95 2.17 0.57 16.58
C ASP A 95 0.74 0.74 17.11
N PHE A 96 0.27 -0.17 17.98
CA PHE A 96 -1.01 0.00 18.67
C PHE A 96 -1.03 1.22 19.59
N ALA A 97 0.04 1.47 20.34
CA ALA A 97 0.15 2.67 21.17
C ALA A 97 0.12 3.95 20.32
N ARG A 98 0.78 3.96 19.16
CA ARG A 98 0.70 5.06 18.19
C ARG A 98 -0.74 5.31 17.78
N PHE A 99 -1.45 4.25 17.37
CA PHE A 99 -2.88 4.35 17.00
C PHE A 99 -3.69 5.00 18.12
N VAL A 100 -3.58 4.53 19.36
CA VAL A 100 -4.35 5.03 20.50
C VAL A 100 -4.01 6.49 20.79
N ILE A 101 -2.71 6.83 20.84
CA ILE A 101 -2.25 8.20 21.14
C ILE A 101 -2.69 9.17 20.04
N ASN A 102 -2.45 8.83 18.79
CA ASN A 102 -2.79 9.72 17.67
C ASN A 102 -4.29 9.85 17.50
N THR A 103 -5.06 8.80 17.72
CA THR A 103 -6.53 8.88 17.67
C THR A 103 -7.11 9.74 18.79
N SER A 104 -6.58 9.61 20.03
CA SER A 104 -7.11 10.32 21.20
C SER A 104 -6.56 11.74 21.37
N LEU A 105 -5.24 11.93 21.27
CA LEU A 105 -4.58 13.20 21.46
C LEU A 105 -4.28 13.94 20.15
N GLY A 106 -4.21 13.20 19.04
CA GLY A 106 -3.89 13.73 17.71
C GLY A 106 -5.10 14.04 16.82
N VAL A 107 -6.28 14.24 17.40
CA VAL A 107 -7.53 14.56 16.65
C VAL A 107 -7.78 13.51 15.57
N LEU A 108 -8.10 12.27 15.99
CA LEU A 108 -8.32 11.11 15.13
C LEU A 108 -7.12 10.76 14.21
N GLY A 109 -5.91 11.12 14.63
CA GLY A 109 -4.70 10.86 13.87
C GLY A 109 -4.25 12.00 12.96
N PHE A 110 -4.97 13.11 12.88
CA PHE A 110 -4.58 14.27 12.08
C PHE A 110 -3.23 14.87 12.52
N ILE A 111 -2.91 14.79 13.80
CA ILE A 111 -1.65 15.21 14.38
C ILE A 111 -0.89 13.97 14.87
N ASP A 112 0.33 13.75 14.39
CA ASP A 112 1.19 12.66 14.87
C ASP A 112 1.87 13.06 16.20
N VAL A 113 1.16 12.81 17.29
CA VAL A 113 1.64 13.05 18.66
C VAL A 113 2.60 11.93 19.07
N ALA A 114 2.35 10.70 18.63
CA ALA A 114 3.15 9.54 19.01
C ALA A 114 4.61 9.66 18.57
N SER A 115 4.87 10.16 17.34
CA SER A 115 6.24 10.44 16.88
C SER A 115 6.95 11.48 17.75
N LYS A 116 6.22 12.50 18.25
CA LYS A 116 6.79 13.50 19.17
C LYS A 116 7.11 12.91 20.55
N MET A 117 6.49 11.79 20.91
CA MET A 117 6.76 11.01 22.11
C MET A 117 7.90 9.98 21.93
N GLY A 118 8.49 9.90 20.74
CA GLY A 118 9.59 8.97 20.43
C GLY A 118 9.14 7.58 20.03
N LEU A 119 7.86 7.37 19.69
CA LEU A 119 7.38 6.10 19.15
C LEU A 119 7.65 6.07 17.65
N GLU A 120 8.51 5.18 17.20
CA GLU A 120 8.84 5.00 15.79
C GLU A 120 7.69 4.30 15.06
N ARG A 121 7.50 4.63 13.78
CA ARG A 121 6.54 4.01 12.92
C ARG A 121 7.14 2.82 12.18
N HIS A 122 6.37 1.74 12.05
CA HIS A 122 6.71 0.57 11.26
C HIS A 122 5.62 0.35 10.20
N ASP A 123 6.05 0.15 8.95
CA ASP A 123 5.12 -0.15 7.86
C ASP A 123 5.17 -1.65 7.55
N GLU A 124 4.10 -2.35 7.88
CA GLU A 124 3.96 -3.79 7.68
C GLU A 124 2.67 -4.12 6.94
N ASP A 125 2.74 -5.11 6.06
CA ASP A 125 1.57 -5.62 5.36
C ASP A 125 1.51 -7.16 5.40
N PHE A 126 0.39 -7.74 4.99
CA PHE A 126 0.25 -9.19 5.00
C PHE A 126 1.14 -9.88 3.94
N GLY A 127 1.59 -9.20 2.91
CA GLY A 127 2.60 -9.71 1.96
C GLY A 127 3.95 -9.89 2.64
N GLN A 128 4.36 -8.96 3.51
CA GLN A 128 5.57 -9.08 4.34
C GLN A 128 5.40 -10.20 5.37
N THR A 129 4.21 -10.34 5.97
CA THR A 129 3.88 -11.44 6.87
C THR A 129 4.02 -12.80 6.17
N LEU A 130 3.49 -12.96 4.96
CA LEU A 130 3.70 -14.16 4.15
C LEU A 130 5.20 -14.40 3.86
N GLY A 131 5.96 -13.32 3.63
CA GLY A 131 7.42 -13.40 3.47
C GLY A 131 8.12 -13.92 4.71
N SER A 132 7.75 -13.45 5.90
CA SER A 132 8.30 -13.93 7.18
C SER A 132 7.99 -15.41 7.43
N TRP A 133 6.89 -15.92 6.88
CA TRP A 133 6.51 -17.33 6.90
C TRP A 133 7.17 -18.17 5.81
N GLY A 134 8.08 -17.57 5.02
CA GLY A 134 8.86 -18.26 3.99
C GLY A 134 8.18 -18.34 2.61
N VAL A 135 7.08 -17.63 2.39
CA VAL A 135 6.44 -17.58 1.06
C VAL A 135 7.30 -16.73 0.11
N SER A 136 7.71 -17.32 -1.01
CA SER A 136 8.47 -16.59 -2.04
C SER A 136 7.68 -15.41 -2.59
N LYS A 137 8.38 -14.29 -2.86
CA LYS A 137 7.76 -13.11 -3.48
C LYS A 137 7.20 -13.37 -4.88
N GLY A 138 7.80 -14.30 -5.62
CA GLY A 138 7.47 -14.59 -7.01
C GLY A 138 8.02 -13.54 -7.99
N PRO A 139 7.62 -13.61 -9.29
CA PRO A 139 8.06 -12.67 -10.31
C PRO A 139 7.44 -11.29 -10.13
N PHE A 140 8.10 -10.28 -10.71
CA PHE A 140 7.53 -8.94 -10.81
C PHE A 140 6.30 -8.93 -11.71
N LEU A 141 5.27 -8.20 -11.30
CA LEU A 141 4.03 -7.97 -12.03
C LEU A 141 3.68 -6.49 -12.01
N MET A 142 3.35 -5.93 -13.16
CA MET A 142 2.71 -4.63 -13.25
C MET A 142 1.20 -4.81 -13.36
N ILE A 143 0.44 -4.21 -12.46
CA ILE A 143 -1.02 -4.37 -12.41
C ILE A 143 -1.70 -3.09 -12.91
N PRO A 144 -2.71 -3.21 -13.81
CA PRO A 144 -3.46 -2.05 -14.27
C PRO A 144 -4.04 -1.26 -13.09
N LEU A 145 -3.87 0.05 -13.09
CA LEU A 145 -4.30 1.00 -12.05
C LEU A 145 -3.60 0.86 -10.68
N TYR A 146 -3.03 -0.31 -10.39
CA TYR A 146 -2.48 -0.65 -9.08
C TYR A 146 -0.95 -0.47 -9.00
N GLY A 147 -0.28 -0.53 -10.16
CA GLY A 147 1.18 -0.38 -10.23
C GLY A 147 1.97 -1.66 -9.92
N PRO A 148 3.20 -1.52 -9.37
CA PRO A 148 4.13 -2.62 -9.11
C PRO A 148 3.58 -3.61 -8.07
N SER A 149 3.79 -4.91 -8.32
CA SER A 149 3.31 -5.98 -7.46
C SER A 149 4.11 -7.28 -7.65
N THR A 150 3.79 -8.27 -6.83
CA THR A 150 4.17 -9.68 -6.99
C THR A 150 2.98 -10.56 -6.61
N PRO A 151 2.97 -11.86 -6.93
CA PRO A 151 1.92 -12.79 -6.47
C PRO A 151 1.74 -12.76 -4.96
N ARG A 152 2.83 -12.72 -4.19
CA ARG A 152 2.79 -12.62 -2.72
C ARG A 152 2.15 -11.32 -2.27
N SER A 153 2.56 -10.19 -2.83
CA SER A 153 2.01 -8.88 -2.46
C SER A 153 0.54 -8.74 -2.84
N LEU A 154 0.10 -9.30 -3.98
CA LEU A 154 -1.32 -9.32 -4.36
C LEU A 154 -2.16 -10.12 -3.37
N ALA A 155 -1.68 -11.31 -2.98
CA ALA A 155 -2.35 -12.10 -1.95
C ALA A 155 -2.39 -11.34 -0.60
N GLY A 156 -1.29 -10.70 -0.23
CA GLY A 156 -1.18 -9.86 0.96
C GLY A 156 -2.18 -8.72 0.96
N ARG A 157 -2.22 -7.93 -0.08
CA ARG A 157 -3.16 -6.79 -0.22
C ARG A 157 -4.62 -7.20 -0.12
N SER A 158 -4.98 -8.39 -0.65
CA SER A 158 -6.34 -8.91 -0.54
C SER A 158 -6.75 -9.16 0.90
N VAL A 159 -5.82 -9.55 1.77
CA VAL A 159 -6.06 -9.75 3.20
C VAL A 159 -6.00 -8.41 3.95
N SER A 160 -4.97 -7.61 3.73
CA SER A 160 -4.84 -6.28 4.34
C SER A 160 -6.03 -5.37 4.03
N SER A 161 -6.63 -5.47 2.85
CA SER A 161 -7.85 -4.70 2.52
C SER A 161 -9.04 -5.03 3.42
N VAL A 162 -9.11 -6.25 3.96
CA VAL A 162 -10.15 -6.67 4.92
C VAL A 162 -9.79 -6.23 6.35
N LEU A 163 -8.50 -6.16 6.67
CA LEU A 163 -7.99 -5.72 7.98
C LEU A 163 -7.93 -4.19 8.10
N SER A 164 -7.93 -3.49 6.97
CA SER A 164 -7.82 -2.03 6.97
C SER A 164 -9.04 -1.37 7.61
N GLY A 165 -8.82 -0.29 8.36
CA GLY A 165 -9.89 0.48 9.00
C GLY A 165 -10.93 1.05 8.02
N THR A 166 -10.57 1.18 6.74
CA THR A 166 -11.51 1.62 5.69
C THR A 166 -12.59 0.57 5.38
N PHE A 167 -12.33 -0.72 5.66
CA PHE A 167 -13.33 -1.78 5.52
C PHE A 167 -14.47 -1.63 6.54
N ALA A 168 -14.23 -1.00 7.68
CA ALA A 168 -15.24 -0.73 8.71
C ALA A 168 -16.26 0.35 8.29
N ILE A 169 -16.03 1.06 7.18
CA ILE A 169 -16.96 2.05 6.65
C ILE A 169 -18.08 1.31 5.91
N GLU A 170 -19.28 1.29 6.50
CA GLU A 170 -20.43 0.58 5.93
C GLU A 170 -20.99 1.27 4.68
N GLU A 171 -21.01 2.61 4.66
CA GLU A 171 -21.53 3.40 3.54
C GLU A 171 -20.57 3.37 2.35
N THR A 172 -21.02 2.79 1.24
CA THR A 172 -20.22 2.59 0.03
C THR A 172 -19.67 3.89 -0.54
N ASP A 173 -20.49 4.95 -0.59
CA ASP A 173 -20.10 6.24 -1.17
C ASP A 173 -19.01 6.92 -0.31
N VAL A 174 -19.14 6.85 1.01
CA VAL A 174 -18.12 7.36 1.94
C VAL A 174 -16.82 6.59 1.79
N ARG A 175 -16.90 5.26 1.73
CA ARG A 175 -15.71 4.42 1.54
C ARG A 175 -14.99 4.71 0.22
N ILE A 176 -15.74 4.90 -0.88
CA ILE A 176 -15.16 5.28 -2.17
C ILE A 176 -14.46 6.65 -2.06
N GLY A 177 -15.12 7.64 -1.44
CA GLY A 177 -14.54 8.96 -1.24
C GLY A 177 -13.27 8.94 -0.42
N VAL A 178 -13.24 8.20 0.68
CA VAL A 178 -12.05 8.04 1.54
C VAL A 178 -10.91 7.35 0.79
N THR A 179 -11.22 6.28 0.05
CA THR A 179 -10.19 5.57 -0.76
C THR A 179 -9.65 6.44 -1.89
N ALA A 180 -10.50 7.24 -2.54
CA ALA A 180 -10.06 8.17 -3.58
C ALA A 180 -9.18 9.28 -3.01
N LEU A 181 -9.51 9.79 -1.82
CA LEU A 181 -8.69 10.79 -1.12
C LEU A 181 -7.32 10.22 -0.71
N ASP A 182 -7.28 8.99 -0.18
CA ASP A 182 -6.04 8.29 0.17
C ASP A 182 -5.14 8.08 -1.08
N ALA A 183 -5.73 7.67 -2.20
CA ALA A 183 -5.01 7.52 -3.46
C ALA A 183 -4.46 8.86 -3.99
N LEU A 184 -5.27 9.93 -3.90
CA LEU A 184 -4.88 11.28 -4.31
C LEU A 184 -3.74 11.82 -3.44
N GLU A 185 -3.85 11.70 -2.13
CA GLU A 185 -2.83 12.12 -1.17
C GLU A 185 -1.53 11.33 -1.40
N THR A 186 -1.65 10.02 -1.57
CA THR A 186 -0.50 9.17 -1.89
C THR A 186 0.19 9.61 -3.17
N ARG A 187 -0.57 9.92 -4.24
CA ARG A 187 0.02 10.41 -5.50
C ARG A 187 0.68 11.78 -5.33
N ALA A 188 0.07 12.67 -4.53
CA ALA A 188 0.61 14.00 -4.25
C ALA A 188 2.00 13.91 -3.58
N ARG A 189 2.19 13.03 -2.61
CA ARG A 189 3.49 12.79 -1.95
C ARG A 189 4.60 12.34 -2.90
N TYR A 190 4.24 11.68 -4.00
CA TYR A 190 5.22 11.21 -4.99
C TYR A 190 5.58 12.24 -6.06
N LEU A 191 4.92 13.41 -6.13
CA LEU A 191 5.23 14.44 -7.13
C LEU A 191 6.69 14.91 -7.07
N GLU A 192 7.21 15.17 -5.87
CA GLU A 192 8.59 15.60 -5.69
C GLU A 192 9.60 14.48 -5.97
N VAL A 193 9.31 13.27 -5.46
CA VAL A 193 10.21 12.11 -5.59
C VAL A 193 10.36 11.70 -7.06
N GLU A 194 9.29 11.84 -7.85
CA GLU A 194 9.28 11.53 -9.27
C GLU A 194 10.34 12.32 -10.05
N THR A 195 10.61 13.55 -9.66
CA THR A 195 11.62 14.41 -10.31
C THR A 195 13.06 13.91 -10.16
N LEU A 196 13.30 13.06 -9.17
CA LEU A 196 14.62 12.48 -8.88
C LEU A 196 14.92 11.23 -9.72
N ILE A 197 13.93 10.68 -10.43
CA ILE A 197 14.10 9.47 -11.22
C ILE A 197 14.81 9.83 -12.54
N VAL A 198 16.00 9.25 -12.73
CA VAL A 198 16.80 9.44 -13.93
C VAL A 198 16.89 8.12 -14.72
N GLY A 199 16.69 8.19 -16.03
CA GLY A 199 16.78 7.03 -16.93
C GLY A 199 15.44 6.34 -17.18
N ASP A 200 15.48 5.01 -17.33
CA ASP A 200 14.26 4.20 -17.57
C ASP A 200 13.43 4.07 -16.29
N ARG A 201 12.34 4.83 -16.21
CA ARG A 201 11.43 4.88 -15.07
C ARG A 201 10.84 3.51 -14.73
N TYR A 202 10.50 2.73 -15.74
CA TYR A 202 9.99 1.37 -15.53
C TYR A 202 10.99 0.49 -14.79
N SER A 203 12.22 0.44 -15.26
CA SER A 203 13.29 -0.34 -14.63
C SER A 203 13.60 0.16 -13.23
N PHE A 204 13.64 1.47 -13.02
CA PHE A 204 13.84 2.06 -11.69
C PHE A 204 12.75 1.62 -10.70
N ILE A 205 11.49 1.74 -11.08
CA ILE A 205 10.34 1.37 -10.22
C ILE A 205 10.33 -0.14 -9.93
N ARG A 206 10.56 -0.97 -10.97
CA ARG A 206 10.68 -2.43 -10.80
C ARG A 206 11.76 -2.80 -9.80
N ASP A 207 12.96 -2.28 -10.00
CA ASP A 207 14.12 -2.65 -9.19
C ASP A 207 14.00 -2.14 -7.75
N SER A 208 13.52 -0.91 -7.56
CA SER A 208 13.21 -0.36 -6.24
C SER A 208 12.16 -1.19 -5.51
N TYR A 209 11.07 -1.54 -6.19
CA TYR A 209 10.01 -2.37 -5.61
C TYR A 209 10.50 -3.78 -5.23
N MET A 210 11.29 -4.42 -6.10
CA MET A 210 11.83 -5.75 -5.85
C MET A 210 12.89 -5.76 -4.74
N GLN A 211 13.57 -4.64 -4.49
CA GLN A 211 14.50 -4.49 -3.35
C GLN A 211 13.79 -4.25 -2.03
N TYR A 212 12.65 -3.56 -2.06
CA TYR A 212 11.83 -3.30 -0.87
C TYR A 212 11.23 -4.58 -0.27
N LEU A 213 10.88 -5.59 -1.08
CA LEU A 213 10.28 -6.87 -0.67
C LEU A 213 11.29 -7.86 -0.05
#